data_095a5b5d9481da4d1deadd5c88bb742b
#
_entry.id   095a5b5d9481da4d1deadd5c88bb742b
#
_cell.length_a   1.000
_cell.length_b   1.000
_cell.length_c   1.000
_cell.angle_alpha   90.00
_cell.angle_beta   90.00
_cell.angle_gamma   90.00
#
_symmetry.space_group_name_H-M   'P 1'
#
loop_
_entity.id
_entity.type
_entity.pdbx_description
1 polymer ?
#
loop_
_entity_poly.entity_id
_entity_poly.type
_entity_poly.pdbx_seq_one_letter_code
_entity_poly.pdbx_strand_id
1 'polypeptide(L)'
;MWADSDFRMSDLWSDVGVTADDARTGPEPLTKQDFEALAQFRFAIRRYLRFSEETVRDHGLAPQQYVLLLALKGFPDRDWATVRELADRLQLRHHSVVELINRVQAQGLVERAAHPDDGRAVRVLLTAEGEALLGRLSALHRDELRRMEAVLRLPRWHDASPDPLLS
;
A
#
# COMPACT_ATOMS: atom_id res chain seq x y z
N MET A 1 28.89 -0.83 -1.65
CA MET A 1 28.76 -1.96 -2.57
C MET A 1 27.27 -2.29 -2.63
N TRP A 2 26.59 -1.71 -3.61
CA TRP A 2 25.13 -1.75 -3.82
C TRP A 2 24.89 -2.66 -5.01
N ALA A 3 24.67 -3.93 -4.78
CA ALA A 3 24.21 -4.84 -5.80
C ALA A 3 23.26 -5.85 -5.17
N ASP A 4 22.18 -6.07 -5.88
CA ASP A 4 21.16 -7.10 -5.78
C ASP A 4 20.00 -6.82 -4.80
N SER A 5 19.11 -5.97 -5.25
CA SER A 5 17.68 -6.26 -5.22
C SER A 5 17.12 -5.81 -6.57
N ASP A 6 17.08 -6.77 -7.48
CA ASP A 6 16.48 -6.64 -8.82
C ASP A 6 14.95 -6.54 -8.78
N PHE A 7 14.43 -5.71 -7.90
CA PHE A 7 13.05 -5.26 -8.04
C PHE A 7 13.05 -4.03 -8.93
N ARG A 8 12.95 -4.26 -10.23
CA ARG A 8 12.74 -3.18 -11.20
C ARG A 8 11.25 -2.83 -11.22
N MET A 9 10.96 -1.55 -11.23
CA MET A 9 9.62 -1.04 -11.51
C MET A 9 9.04 -1.60 -12.82
N SER A 10 9.89 -2.10 -13.72
CA SER A 10 9.53 -2.85 -14.92
C SER A 10 8.84 -4.19 -14.64
N ASP A 11 9.08 -4.81 -13.48
CA ASP A 11 8.55 -6.14 -13.18
C ASP A 11 7.07 -6.08 -12.74
N LEU A 12 6.63 -4.91 -12.28
CA LEU A 12 5.20 -4.62 -12.04
C LEU A 12 4.40 -4.48 -13.35
N TRP A 13 5.07 -4.30 -14.48
CA TRP A 13 4.44 -4.06 -15.77
C TRP A 13 4.60 -5.24 -16.75
N SER A 14 5.37 -6.26 -16.38
CA SER A 14 5.59 -7.43 -17.25
C SER A 14 4.36 -8.34 -17.40
N ASP A 15 3.38 -8.24 -16.52
CA ASP A 15 2.11 -8.98 -16.61
C ASP A 15 1.01 -8.21 -17.37
N VAL A 16 1.26 -6.95 -17.73
CA VAL A 16 0.38 -6.21 -18.64
C VAL A 16 0.90 -6.46 -20.05
N GLY A 17 0.30 -7.43 -20.74
CA GLY A 17 0.71 -7.90 -22.08
C GLY A 17 0.79 -6.80 -23.15
N VAL A 18 1.80 -5.97 -23.08
CA VAL A 18 2.18 -4.99 -24.10
C VAL A 18 2.92 -5.76 -25.18
N THR A 19 2.28 -6.00 -26.30
CA THR A 19 2.88 -6.68 -27.45
C THR A 19 3.80 -5.72 -28.23
N ALA A 20 4.79 -6.29 -28.91
CA ALA A 20 5.76 -5.53 -29.74
C ALA A 20 5.12 -4.76 -30.93
N ASP A 21 3.82 -4.88 -31.14
CA ASP A 21 3.05 -4.18 -32.19
C ASP A 21 2.56 -2.80 -31.68
N ASP A 22 2.43 -2.60 -30.37
CA ASP A 22 2.09 -1.30 -29.75
C ASP A 22 3.20 -0.24 -29.89
N ALA A 23 4.40 -0.67 -30.24
CA ALA A 23 5.56 0.23 -30.39
C ALA A 23 5.55 1.09 -31.68
N ARG A 24 4.61 0.89 -32.59
CA ARG A 24 4.54 1.60 -33.90
C ARG A 24 3.58 2.76 -33.93
N THR A 25 2.67 2.82 -32.97
CA THR A 25 1.79 3.98 -32.79
C THR A 25 2.24 4.68 -31.53
N GLY A 26 2.86 5.83 -31.65
CA GLY A 26 3.23 6.63 -30.46
C GLY A 26 1.99 6.87 -29.59
N PRO A 27 2.15 7.08 -28.26
CA PRO A 27 1.02 7.29 -27.37
C PRO A 27 0.15 8.42 -27.91
N GLU A 28 -1.15 8.15 -28.03
CA GLU A 28 -2.13 9.15 -28.46
C GLU A 28 -2.04 10.38 -27.52
N PRO A 29 -2.03 11.61 -28.07
CA PRO A 29 -1.86 12.81 -27.26
C PRO A 29 -3.04 12.93 -26.29
N LEU A 30 -2.70 13.13 -24.98
CA LEU A 30 -3.69 13.32 -23.95
C LEU A 30 -4.58 14.52 -24.21
N THR A 31 -5.87 14.35 -24.03
CA THR A 31 -6.88 15.40 -24.14
C THR A 31 -6.94 16.24 -22.87
N LYS A 32 -7.62 17.39 -22.94
CA LYS A 32 -7.92 18.19 -21.76
C LYS A 32 -8.69 17.39 -20.70
N GLN A 33 -9.59 16.51 -21.13
CA GLN A 33 -10.41 15.66 -20.25
C GLN A 33 -9.55 14.63 -19.50
N ASP A 34 -8.52 14.08 -20.14
CA ASP A 34 -7.59 13.16 -19.48
C ASP A 34 -6.80 13.85 -18.37
N PHE A 35 -6.34 15.09 -18.61
CA PHE A 35 -5.67 15.90 -17.59
C PHE A 35 -6.62 16.23 -16.42
N GLU A 36 -7.88 16.54 -16.68
CA GLU A 36 -8.90 16.79 -15.66
C GLU A 36 -9.15 15.55 -14.82
N ALA A 37 -9.33 14.38 -15.44
CA ALA A 37 -9.53 13.10 -14.76
C ALA A 37 -8.34 12.74 -13.87
N LEU A 38 -7.10 12.91 -14.37
CA LEU A 38 -5.90 12.66 -13.60
C LEU A 38 -5.76 13.63 -12.41
N ALA A 39 -6.05 14.92 -12.62
CA ALA A 39 -6.01 15.92 -11.56
C ALA A 39 -7.05 15.62 -10.46
N GLN A 40 -8.26 15.24 -10.84
CA GLN A 40 -9.33 14.84 -9.94
C GLN A 40 -8.94 13.61 -9.10
N PHE A 41 -8.41 12.58 -9.74
CA PHE A 41 -7.96 11.37 -9.07
C PHE A 41 -6.85 11.68 -8.04
N ARG A 42 -5.83 12.46 -8.44
CA ARG A 42 -4.76 12.86 -7.53
C ARG A 42 -5.26 13.72 -6.36
N PHE A 43 -6.24 14.57 -6.60
CA PHE A 43 -6.88 15.36 -5.54
C PHE A 43 -7.60 14.43 -4.54
N ALA A 44 -8.35 13.44 -5.04
CA ALA A 44 -9.05 12.47 -4.19
C ALA A 44 -8.08 11.65 -3.33
N ILE A 45 -6.96 11.16 -3.91
CA ILE A 45 -5.91 10.46 -3.16
C ILE A 45 -5.36 11.36 -2.04
N ARG A 46 -5.00 12.60 -2.34
CA ARG A 46 -4.46 13.53 -1.34
C ARG A 46 -5.46 13.78 -0.21
N ARG A 47 -6.74 13.94 -0.53
CA ARG A 47 -7.79 14.13 0.46
C ARG A 47 -7.90 12.92 1.38
N TYR A 48 -7.89 11.71 0.83
CA TYR A 48 -7.91 10.48 1.62
C TYR A 48 -6.68 10.34 2.52
N LEU A 49 -5.49 10.56 1.99
CA LEU A 49 -4.25 10.46 2.77
C LEU A 49 -4.22 11.48 3.91
N ARG A 50 -4.69 12.70 3.66
CA ARG A 50 -4.80 13.72 4.71
C ARG A 50 -5.75 13.29 5.82
N PHE A 51 -6.96 12.82 5.46
CA PHE A 51 -7.91 12.25 6.43
C PHE A 51 -7.25 11.11 7.24
N SER A 52 -6.58 10.18 6.55
CA SER A 52 -5.89 9.06 7.18
C SER A 52 -4.86 9.55 8.21
N GLU A 53 -4.00 10.50 7.84
CA GLU A 53 -2.98 11.05 8.72
C GLU A 53 -3.57 11.77 9.96
N GLU A 54 -4.60 12.57 9.77
CA GLU A 54 -5.30 13.26 10.85
C GLU A 54 -5.94 12.23 11.79
N THR A 55 -6.70 11.28 11.25
CA THR A 55 -7.36 10.22 12.03
C THR A 55 -6.38 9.41 12.88
N VAL A 56 -5.24 8.98 12.32
CA VAL A 56 -4.29 8.17 13.10
C VAL A 56 -3.57 8.99 14.16
N ARG A 57 -3.27 10.27 13.92
CA ARG A 57 -2.67 11.17 14.91
C ARG A 57 -3.62 11.42 16.09
N ASP A 58 -4.89 11.59 15.83
CA ASP A 58 -5.93 11.77 16.85
C ASP A 58 -6.07 10.55 17.77
N HIS A 59 -5.62 9.38 17.30
CA HIS A 59 -5.58 8.14 18.07
C HIS A 59 -4.18 7.79 18.62
N GLY A 60 -3.25 8.75 18.63
CA GLY A 60 -1.92 8.59 19.22
C GLY A 60 -0.91 7.83 18.38
N LEU A 61 -1.16 7.63 17.09
CA LEU A 61 -0.24 6.97 16.18
C LEU A 61 0.41 7.95 15.19
N ALA A 62 1.64 7.64 14.81
CA ALA A 62 2.22 8.23 13.60
C ALA A 62 1.68 7.50 12.35
N PRO A 63 1.51 8.19 11.21
CA PRO A 63 0.98 7.57 9.99
C PRO A 63 1.70 6.29 9.57
N GLN A 64 3.03 6.24 9.65
CA GLN A 64 3.80 5.05 9.31
C GLN A 64 3.59 3.87 10.26
N GLN A 65 3.26 4.14 11.53
CA GLN A 65 2.93 3.09 12.50
C GLN A 65 1.61 2.40 12.11
N TYR A 66 0.59 3.17 11.73
CA TYR A 66 -0.67 2.63 11.22
C TYR A 66 -0.45 1.77 9.97
N VAL A 67 0.36 2.25 9.01
CA VAL A 67 0.64 1.49 7.78
C VAL A 67 1.36 0.18 8.10
N LEU A 68 2.26 0.16 9.10
CA LEU A 68 2.90 -1.08 9.58
C LEU A 68 1.87 -2.06 10.16
N LEU A 69 0.99 -1.59 11.07
CA LEU A 69 -0.05 -2.45 11.64
C LEU A 69 -0.98 -3.03 10.57
N LEU A 70 -1.38 -2.18 9.62
CA LEU A 70 -2.22 -2.59 8.49
C LEU A 70 -1.51 -3.61 7.59
N ALA A 71 -0.21 -3.43 7.32
CA ALA A 71 0.59 -4.36 6.54
C ALA A 71 0.71 -5.73 7.22
N LEU A 72 0.86 -5.77 8.54
CA LEU A 72 0.89 -7.00 9.31
C LEU A 72 -0.44 -7.76 9.22
N LYS A 73 -1.55 -7.09 9.53
CA LYS A 73 -2.88 -7.74 9.52
C LYS A 73 -3.36 -8.12 8.13
N GLY A 74 -2.95 -7.38 7.11
CA GLY A 74 -3.29 -7.62 5.71
C GLY A 74 -2.29 -8.54 4.98
N PHE A 75 -1.46 -9.30 5.72
CA PHE A 75 -0.55 -10.26 5.08
C PHE A 75 -1.35 -11.48 4.61
N PRO A 76 -1.14 -12.00 3.38
CA PRO A 76 -1.87 -13.17 2.89
C PRO A 76 -1.62 -14.40 3.77
N ASP A 77 -2.68 -15.15 4.07
CA ASP A 77 -2.67 -16.47 4.72
C ASP A 77 -2.04 -16.54 6.13
N ARG A 78 -1.67 -15.39 6.73
CA ARG A 78 -1.06 -15.34 8.06
C ARG A 78 -1.18 -13.97 8.72
N ASP A 79 -1.10 -13.92 10.04
CA ASP A 79 -1.18 -12.69 10.87
C ASP A 79 0.21 -12.26 11.39
N TRP A 80 1.28 -12.54 10.66
CA TRP A 80 2.64 -12.16 11.01
C TRP A 80 3.48 -11.91 9.75
N ALA A 81 4.58 -11.19 9.90
CA ALA A 81 5.56 -10.99 8.85
C ALA A 81 6.97 -10.88 9.42
N THR A 82 7.99 -11.16 8.62
CA THR A 82 9.38 -10.88 8.95
C THR A 82 9.71 -9.41 8.70
N VAL A 83 10.81 -8.92 9.28
CA VAL A 83 11.28 -7.54 9.06
C VAL A 83 11.56 -7.29 7.58
N ARG A 84 12.11 -8.28 6.86
CA ARG A 84 12.41 -8.18 5.43
C ARG A 84 11.13 -7.97 4.61
N GLU A 85 10.14 -8.83 4.82
CA GLU A 85 8.84 -8.73 4.13
C GLU A 85 8.13 -7.40 4.40
N LEU A 86 8.23 -6.90 5.63
CA LEU A 86 7.70 -5.57 5.96
C LEU A 86 8.47 -4.46 5.27
N ALA A 87 9.79 -4.57 5.12
CA ALA A 87 10.61 -3.60 4.41
C ALA A 87 10.21 -3.52 2.92
N ASP A 88 10.05 -4.68 2.28
CA ASP A 88 9.61 -4.77 0.89
C ASP A 88 8.19 -4.20 0.72
N ARG A 89 7.24 -4.60 1.58
CA ARG A 89 5.84 -4.15 1.50
C ARG A 89 5.66 -2.67 1.80
N LEU A 90 6.45 -2.11 2.72
CA LEU A 90 6.42 -0.70 3.08
C LEU A 90 7.31 0.17 2.19
N GLN A 91 8.08 -0.44 1.29
CA GLN A 91 9.08 0.23 0.45
C GLN A 91 10.06 1.07 1.28
N LEU A 92 10.48 0.53 2.42
CA LEU A 92 11.41 1.15 3.35
C LEU A 92 12.71 0.34 3.46
N ARG A 93 13.78 1.01 3.87
CA ARG A 93 15.04 0.33 4.19
C ARG A 93 14.88 -0.54 5.43
N HIS A 94 15.53 -1.69 5.46
CA HIS A 94 15.48 -2.66 6.56
C HIS A 94 15.67 -2.00 7.95
N HIS A 95 16.69 -1.16 8.12
CA HIS A 95 16.95 -0.50 9.40
C HIS A 95 15.82 0.45 9.81
N SER A 96 15.19 1.16 8.87
CA SER A 96 14.05 2.05 9.15
C SER A 96 12.85 1.26 9.65
N VAL A 97 12.62 0.07 9.10
CA VAL A 97 11.54 -0.83 9.57
C VAL A 97 11.86 -1.39 10.95
N VAL A 98 13.12 -1.75 11.23
CA VAL A 98 13.52 -2.17 12.58
C VAL A 98 13.19 -1.10 13.61
N GLU A 99 13.56 0.16 13.34
CA GLU A 99 13.26 1.29 14.23
C GLU A 99 11.76 1.56 14.37
N LEU A 100 11.00 1.43 13.26
CA LEU A 100 9.56 1.57 13.28
C LEU A 100 8.92 0.49 14.17
N ILE A 101 9.32 -0.77 14.00
CA ILE A 101 8.85 -1.88 14.83
C ILE A 101 9.21 -1.65 16.30
N ASN A 102 10.42 -1.18 16.61
CA ASN A 102 10.82 -0.89 18.00
C ASN A 102 9.89 0.14 18.65
N ARG A 103 9.54 1.20 17.92
CA ARG A 103 8.60 2.23 18.43
C ARG A 103 7.19 1.69 18.65
N VAL A 104 6.69 0.88 17.73
CA VAL A 104 5.34 0.29 17.85
C VAL A 104 5.30 -0.78 18.93
N GLN A 105 6.39 -1.54 19.12
CA GLN A 105 6.54 -2.51 20.22
C GLN A 105 6.62 -1.82 21.58
N ALA A 106 7.32 -0.68 21.67
CA ALA A 106 7.35 0.10 22.90
C ALA A 106 5.98 0.65 23.32
N GLN A 107 5.05 0.78 22.36
CA GLN A 107 3.65 1.13 22.61
C GLN A 107 2.77 -0.09 22.91
N GLY A 108 3.34 -1.30 22.94
CA GLY A 108 2.61 -2.54 23.23
C GLY A 108 1.69 -3.02 22.08
N LEU A 109 1.84 -2.49 20.86
CA LEU A 109 0.93 -2.79 19.74
C LEU A 109 1.40 -3.94 18.85
N VAL A 110 2.69 -4.28 18.90
CA VAL A 110 3.27 -5.46 18.24
C VAL A 110 4.21 -6.19 19.18
N GLU A 111 4.44 -7.45 18.90
CA GLU A 111 5.43 -8.29 19.56
C GLU A 111 6.30 -9.03 18.56
N ARG A 112 7.46 -9.49 19.03
CA ARG A 112 8.37 -10.33 18.26
C ARG A 112 8.35 -11.75 18.81
N ALA A 113 8.30 -12.74 17.89
CA ALA A 113 8.38 -14.16 18.21
C ALA A 113 9.41 -14.85 17.31
N ALA A 114 9.94 -16.01 17.76
CA ALA A 114 10.78 -16.84 16.92
C ALA A 114 9.98 -17.38 15.73
N HIS A 115 10.65 -17.48 14.58
CA HIS A 115 10.03 -18.12 13.41
C HIS A 115 9.98 -19.64 13.66
N PRO A 116 8.87 -20.32 13.34
CA PRO A 116 8.74 -21.75 13.66
C PRO A 116 9.73 -22.64 12.91
N ASP A 117 10.06 -22.27 11.66
CA ASP A 117 10.85 -23.09 10.75
C ASP A 117 12.27 -22.52 10.49
N ASP A 118 12.57 -21.31 10.95
CA ASP A 118 13.86 -20.65 10.79
C ASP A 118 14.27 -19.94 12.09
N GLY A 119 15.12 -20.60 12.87
CA GLY A 119 15.61 -20.07 14.14
C GLY A 119 16.42 -18.75 14.03
N ARG A 120 16.74 -18.28 12.81
CA ARG A 120 17.44 -17.01 12.57
C ARG A 120 16.50 -15.88 12.24
N ALA A 121 15.26 -16.18 11.85
CA ALA A 121 14.25 -15.19 11.49
C ALA A 121 13.36 -14.84 12.70
N VAL A 122 12.94 -13.59 12.76
CA VAL A 122 12.02 -13.08 13.77
C VAL A 122 10.71 -12.71 13.09
N ARG A 123 9.61 -13.24 13.63
CA ARG A 123 8.25 -12.84 13.26
C ARG A 123 7.85 -11.62 14.06
N VAL A 124 7.13 -10.71 13.43
CA VAL A 124 6.44 -9.59 14.05
C VAL A 124 4.94 -9.86 13.95
N LEU A 125 4.22 -9.72 15.05
CA LEU A 125 2.79 -9.96 15.16
C LEU A 125 2.11 -8.75 15.83
N LEU A 126 0.81 -8.59 15.59
CA LEU A 126 0.01 -7.67 16.39
C LEU A 126 -0.25 -8.29 17.78
N THR A 127 -0.26 -7.45 18.80
CA THR A 127 -0.85 -7.79 20.10
C THR A 127 -2.37 -7.65 20.03
N ALA A 128 -3.09 -8.15 21.03
CA ALA A 128 -4.53 -7.94 21.14
C ALA A 128 -4.90 -6.44 21.17
N GLU A 129 -4.06 -5.60 21.81
CA GLU A 129 -4.24 -4.16 21.85
C GLU A 129 -4.01 -3.52 20.47
N GLY A 130 -2.95 -3.97 19.75
CA GLY A 130 -2.67 -3.57 18.38
C GLY A 130 -3.81 -3.91 17.43
N GLU A 131 -4.37 -5.12 17.54
CA GLU A 131 -5.54 -5.54 16.74
C GLU A 131 -6.79 -4.70 17.04
N ALA A 132 -7.07 -4.45 18.31
CA ALA A 132 -8.22 -3.65 18.71
C ALA A 132 -8.11 -2.19 18.20
N LEU A 133 -6.92 -1.58 18.31
CA LEU A 133 -6.68 -0.23 17.79
C LEU A 133 -6.78 -0.20 16.26
N LEU A 134 -6.13 -1.14 15.58
CA LEU A 134 -6.18 -1.24 14.13
C LEU A 134 -7.61 -1.43 13.63
N GLY A 135 -8.42 -2.27 14.31
CA GLY A 135 -9.82 -2.49 13.96
C GLY A 135 -10.65 -1.21 14.02
N ARG A 136 -10.48 -0.40 15.09
CA ARG A 136 -11.16 0.90 15.20
C ARG A 136 -10.76 1.86 14.08
N LEU A 137 -9.46 2.01 13.82
CA LEU A 137 -8.95 2.89 12.77
C LEU A 137 -9.40 2.43 11.38
N SER A 138 -9.32 1.12 11.11
CA SER A 138 -9.74 0.57 9.82
C SER A 138 -11.23 0.77 9.54
N ALA A 139 -12.08 0.74 10.57
CA ALA A 139 -13.49 1.07 10.42
C ALA A 139 -13.70 2.52 9.95
N LEU A 140 -13.00 3.49 10.56
CA LEU A 140 -13.06 4.90 10.15
C LEU A 140 -12.56 5.10 8.72
N HIS A 141 -11.46 4.45 8.34
CA HIS A 141 -10.90 4.51 6.98
C HIS A 141 -11.86 3.90 5.95
N ARG A 142 -12.47 2.76 6.26
CA ARG A 142 -13.48 2.12 5.40
C ARG A 142 -14.67 3.07 5.17
N ASP A 143 -15.15 3.71 6.21
CA ASP A 143 -16.30 4.60 6.10
C ASP A 143 -15.97 5.86 5.29
N GLU A 144 -14.74 6.38 5.39
CA GLU A 144 -14.30 7.47 4.53
C GLU A 144 -14.13 7.03 3.07
N LEU A 145 -13.55 5.85 2.82
CA LEU A 145 -13.44 5.31 1.47
C LEU A 145 -14.81 5.15 0.81
N ARG A 146 -15.82 4.66 1.54
CA ARG A 146 -17.21 4.60 1.03
C ARG A 146 -17.76 5.98 0.68
N ARG A 147 -17.52 7.00 1.52
CA ARG A 147 -17.93 8.39 1.21
C ARG A 147 -17.24 8.94 -0.02
N MET A 148 -16.01 8.51 -0.27
CA MET A 148 -15.19 8.97 -1.39
C MET A 148 -15.34 8.12 -2.65
N GLU A 149 -16.08 7.02 -2.64
CA GLU A 149 -16.18 6.07 -3.75
C GLU A 149 -16.51 6.73 -5.10
N ALA A 150 -17.41 7.72 -5.08
CA ALA A 150 -17.77 8.46 -6.29
C ALA A 150 -16.62 9.29 -6.90
N VAL A 151 -15.63 9.66 -6.07
CA VAL A 151 -14.51 10.57 -6.44
C VAL A 151 -13.21 9.80 -6.65
N LEU A 152 -13.02 8.67 -5.96
CA LEU A 152 -11.85 7.78 -6.05
C LEU A 152 -11.95 6.81 -7.24
N ARG A 153 -12.52 7.21 -8.35
CA ARG A 153 -12.54 6.39 -9.56
C ARG A 153 -11.21 6.52 -10.30
N LEU A 154 -10.70 5.38 -10.78
CA LEU A 154 -9.56 5.40 -11.69
C LEU A 154 -9.91 6.22 -12.92
N PRO A 155 -8.98 7.05 -13.44
CA PRO A 155 -9.17 7.74 -14.70
C PRO A 155 -9.50 6.72 -15.80
N ARG A 156 -10.52 6.98 -16.58
CA ARG A 156 -10.79 6.23 -17.81
C ARG A 156 -10.14 7.00 -18.93
N TRP A 157 -9.17 6.38 -19.56
CA TRP A 157 -8.51 6.94 -20.73
C TRP A 157 -9.44 6.80 -21.94
N HIS A 158 -9.39 7.71 -22.87
CA HIS A 158 -10.07 7.57 -24.15
C HIS A 158 -9.23 6.63 -25.01
N ASP A 159 -9.25 5.34 -24.69
CA ASP A 159 -8.73 4.34 -25.59
C ASP A 159 -9.70 4.20 -26.76
N ALA A 160 -9.22 4.44 -27.96
CA ALA A 160 -9.97 4.24 -29.20
C ALA A 160 -10.25 2.75 -29.49
N SER A 161 -9.90 1.85 -28.59
CA SER A 161 -10.17 0.42 -28.72
C SER A 161 -11.45 0.05 -27.99
N PRO A 162 -12.47 -0.48 -28.68
CA PRO A 162 -13.64 -1.04 -28.02
C PRO A 162 -13.22 -2.24 -27.19
N ASP A 163 -13.70 -2.28 -25.93
CA ASP A 163 -13.49 -3.40 -25.01
C ASP A 163 -13.93 -4.72 -25.68
N PRO A 164 -13.01 -5.66 -25.94
CA PRO A 164 -13.34 -6.91 -26.61
C PRO A 164 -14.23 -7.85 -25.79
N LEU A 165 -14.56 -7.49 -24.54
CA LEU A 165 -15.37 -8.30 -23.64
C LEU A 165 -16.86 -7.88 -23.61
N LEU A 166 -17.28 -6.91 -24.42
CA LEU A 166 -18.67 -6.45 -24.52
C LEU A 166 -19.36 -6.85 -25.85
N SER A 167 -18.86 -7.89 -26.52
CA SER A 167 -19.48 -8.47 -27.72
C SER A 167 -20.09 -9.82 -27.42
#